data_f27defcc206f7bbdb424033b2c08a32e
#
_entry.id   f27defcc206f7bbdb424033b2c08a32e
#
_cell.length_a   1.000
_cell.length_b   1.000
_cell.length_c   1.000
_cell.angle_alpha   90.00
_cell.angle_beta   90.00
_cell.angle_gamma   90.00
#
_symmetry.space_group_name_H-M   'P 1'
#
loop_
_entity.id
_entity.type
_entity.pdbx_description
1 polymer ?
#
loop_
_entity_poly.entity_id
_entity_poly.type
_entity_poly.pdbx_seq_one_letter_code
_entity_poly.pdbx_strand_id
1 'polypeptide(L)'
;MKRNTPILYIKPGCPWCREALSFFSQHGVEVEVRDVNADSRNLQRMVEVSGQTLTPTFEFGEFIVADFSVEEFQDELSQVPEVAQQLGFGESEDWN
;
A
#
# COMPACT_ATOMS: atom_id res chain seq x y z
N MET A 1 -2.94 -10.84 -19.95
CA MET A 1 -2.06 -10.44 -19.21
C MET A 1 -2.43 -9.82 -17.95
N LYS A 2 -1.71 -9.96 -17.00
CA LYS A 2 -2.04 -9.46 -15.82
C LYS A 2 -1.43 -8.24 -15.53
N ARG A 3 -2.10 -7.29 -15.01
CA ARG A 3 -1.50 -6.11 -14.63
C ARG A 3 -1.06 -6.24 -13.26
N ASN A 4 -0.04 -5.55 -12.88
CA ASN A 4 0.46 -5.51 -11.53
C ASN A 4 -0.50 -4.76 -10.66
N THR A 5 -1.11 -5.44 -9.75
CA THR A 5 -2.00 -4.81 -8.79
C THR A 5 -1.26 -4.70 -7.48
N PRO A 6 -1.20 -3.52 -6.88
CA PRO A 6 -0.53 -3.38 -5.60
C PRO A 6 -1.24 -4.16 -4.52
N ILE A 7 -0.51 -4.57 -3.51
CA ILE A 7 -1.02 -5.35 -2.40
C ILE A 7 -0.98 -4.51 -1.14
N LEU A 8 -2.06 -4.50 -0.39
CA LEU A 8 -2.11 -3.81 0.87
C LEU A 8 -2.35 -4.84 1.96
N TYR A 9 -1.37 -5.00 2.86
CA TYR A 9 -1.48 -5.93 3.97
C TYR A 9 -2.09 -5.19 5.16
N ILE A 10 -3.14 -5.74 5.73
CA ILE A 10 -3.86 -5.12 6.83
C ILE A 10 -4.11 -6.14 7.92
N LYS A 11 -4.66 -5.66 9.05
CA LYS A 11 -5.21 -6.56 10.05
C LYS A 11 -6.43 -5.90 10.67
N PRO A 12 -7.32 -6.69 11.27
CA PRO A 12 -8.54 -6.13 11.85
C PRO A 12 -8.23 -5.19 13.01
N GLY A 13 -9.02 -4.16 13.15
CA GLY A 13 -8.85 -3.23 14.25
C GLY A 13 -7.72 -2.25 14.09
N CYS A 14 -7.21 -2.07 12.91
CA CYS A 14 -6.08 -1.20 12.65
C CYS A 14 -6.59 0.12 12.07
N PRO A 15 -6.54 1.21 12.82
CA PRO A 15 -7.06 2.49 12.29
C PRO A 15 -6.29 2.99 11.09
N TRP A 16 -4.96 2.83 11.09
CA TRP A 16 -4.17 3.26 9.96
C TRP A 16 -4.48 2.45 8.71
N CYS A 17 -4.85 1.18 8.88
CA CYS A 17 -5.25 0.34 7.77
C CYS A 17 -6.54 0.85 7.15
N ARG A 18 -7.49 1.28 7.99
CA ARG A 18 -8.73 1.81 7.48
C ARG A 18 -8.50 3.09 6.73
N GLU A 19 -7.62 3.93 7.23
CA GLU A 19 -7.31 5.18 6.55
C GLU A 19 -6.62 4.92 5.22
N ALA A 20 -5.75 3.94 5.17
CA ALA A 20 -5.09 3.60 3.92
C ALA A 20 -6.09 3.10 2.88
N LEU A 21 -7.02 2.25 3.30
CA LEU A 21 -8.03 1.74 2.37
C LEU A 21 -8.88 2.88 1.82
N SER A 22 -9.26 3.80 2.67
CA SER A 22 -10.06 4.93 2.26
C SER A 22 -9.29 5.81 1.29
N PHE A 23 -8.02 6.04 1.57
CA PHE A 23 -7.16 6.86 0.72
C PHE A 23 -7.06 6.26 -0.69
N PHE A 24 -6.79 4.97 -0.78
CA PHE A 24 -6.67 4.35 -2.10
C PHE A 24 -8.01 4.38 -2.84
N SER A 25 -9.09 4.16 -2.12
CA SER A 25 -10.40 4.20 -2.72
C SER A 25 -10.71 5.59 -3.26
N GLN A 26 -10.38 6.63 -2.52
CA GLN A 26 -10.64 7.98 -2.95
C GLN A 26 -9.84 8.38 -4.16
N HIS A 27 -8.67 7.80 -4.32
CA HIS A 27 -7.83 8.12 -5.48
C HIS A 27 -8.02 7.14 -6.63
N GLY A 28 -8.99 6.23 -6.51
CA GLY A 28 -9.26 5.29 -7.59
C GLY A 28 -8.19 4.24 -7.79
N VAL A 29 -7.41 3.95 -6.75
CA VAL A 29 -6.33 2.99 -6.86
C VAL A 29 -6.82 1.66 -6.33
N GLU A 30 -6.81 0.65 -7.22
CA GLU A 30 -7.26 -0.66 -6.83
C GLU A 30 -6.15 -1.39 -6.12
N VAL A 31 -6.38 -1.94 -4.96
CA VAL A 31 -5.38 -2.71 -4.24
C VAL A 31 -5.94 -4.08 -3.93
N GLU A 32 -5.05 -5.06 -3.87
CA GLU A 32 -5.42 -6.38 -3.42
C GLU A 32 -5.21 -6.39 -1.90
N VAL A 33 -6.28 -6.54 -1.14
CA VAL A 33 -6.20 -6.48 0.31
C VAL A 33 -5.90 -7.85 0.86
N ARG A 34 -4.89 -7.95 1.73
CA ARG A 34 -4.52 -9.22 2.34
C ARG A 34 -4.46 -9.04 3.85
N ASP A 35 -5.33 -9.76 4.53
CA ASP A 35 -5.43 -9.70 5.99
C ASP A 35 -4.43 -10.68 6.57
N VAL A 36 -3.44 -10.17 7.32
CA VAL A 36 -2.36 -11.01 7.83
C VAL A 36 -2.81 -11.89 8.98
N ASN A 37 -3.97 -11.57 9.58
CA ASN A 37 -4.51 -12.45 10.61
C ASN A 37 -5.39 -13.53 10.04
N ALA A 38 -5.91 -13.33 8.85
CA ALA A 38 -6.78 -14.33 8.24
C ALA A 38 -6.01 -15.49 7.63
N ASP A 39 -4.78 -15.25 7.19
CA ASP A 39 -4.01 -16.29 6.53
C ASP A 39 -2.55 -16.04 6.84
N SER A 40 -1.91 -17.02 7.45
CA SER A 40 -0.51 -16.88 7.85
C SER A 40 0.43 -16.68 6.67
N ARG A 41 0.02 -17.09 5.48
CA ARG A 41 0.85 -16.87 4.29
C ARG A 41 0.92 -15.40 3.96
N ASN A 42 -0.13 -14.63 4.26
CA ASN A 42 -0.10 -13.20 4.07
C ASN A 42 0.93 -12.55 4.98
N LEU A 43 0.97 -12.97 6.23
CA LEU A 43 1.96 -12.46 7.16
C LEU A 43 3.36 -12.82 6.72
N GLN A 44 3.55 -14.05 6.28
CA GLN A 44 4.84 -14.50 5.83
C GLN A 44 5.33 -13.67 4.67
N ARG A 45 4.45 -13.39 3.72
CA ARG A 45 4.84 -12.59 2.57
C ARG A 45 5.17 -11.16 2.98
N MET A 46 4.38 -10.57 3.88
CA MET A 46 4.66 -9.22 4.34
C MET A 46 6.05 -9.14 4.99
N VAL A 47 6.39 -10.12 5.79
CA VAL A 47 7.70 -10.14 6.42
C VAL A 47 8.80 -10.30 5.38
N GLU A 48 8.55 -11.12 4.37
CA GLU A 48 9.55 -11.32 3.31
C GLU A 48 9.86 -10.03 2.59
N VAL A 49 8.86 -9.24 2.27
CA VAL A 49 9.09 -8.05 1.46
C VAL A 49 9.43 -6.83 2.28
N SER A 50 9.06 -6.77 3.54
CA SER A 50 9.26 -5.56 4.34
C SER A 50 10.16 -5.75 5.55
N GLY A 51 10.43 -6.98 5.94
CA GLY A 51 11.30 -7.25 7.08
C GLY A 51 10.67 -6.92 8.43
N GLN A 52 9.36 -6.78 8.51
CA GLN A 52 8.72 -6.41 9.77
C GLN A 52 7.29 -6.94 9.78
N THR A 53 6.57 -6.78 10.87
CA THR A 53 5.26 -7.39 11.05
C THR A 53 4.13 -6.41 11.30
N LEU A 54 4.34 -5.12 11.04
CA LEU A 54 3.32 -4.12 11.34
C LEU A 54 2.52 -3.78 10.09
N THR A 55 1.29 -3.33 10.31
CA THR A 55 0.39 -2.95 9.21
C THR A 55 -0.02 -1.50 9.38
N PRO A 56 -0.43 -0.84 8.32
CA PRO A 56 -0.53 -1.35 6.97
C PRO A 56 0.84 -1.42 6.29
N THR A 57 0.99 -2.33 5.34
CA THR A 57 2.19 -2.42 4.52
C THR A 57 1.74 -2.50 3.06
N PHE A 58 2.41 -1.74 2.20
CA PHE A 58 2.04 -1.63 0.80
C PHE A 58 3.16 -2.22 -0.04
N GLU A 59 2.78 -3.04 -1.00
CA GLU A 59 3.75 -3.68 -1.87
C GLU A 59 3.35 -3.46 -3.33
N PHE A 60 4.21 -2.87 -4.12
CA PHE A 60 4.00 -2.74 -5.55
C PHE A 60 5.35 -2.91 -6.22
N GLY A 61 5.62 -4.12 -6.71
CA GLY A 61 6.94 -4.44 -7.23
C GLY A 61 7.97 -4.28 -6.13
N GLU A 62 8.95 -3.46 -6.37
CA GLU A 62 9.99 -3.23 -5.38
C GLU A 62 9.69 -2.03 -4.49
N PHE A 63 8.61 -1.34 -4.74
CA PHE A 63 8.24 -0.20 -3.91
C PHE A 63 7.47 -0.73 -2.72
N ILE A 64 8.07 -0.67 -1.54
CA ILE A 64 7.50 -1.22 -0.32
C ILE A 64 7.44 -0.12 0.71
N VAL A 65 6.27 0.10 1.31
CA VAL A 65 6.13 1.07 2.39
C VAL A 65 5.51 0.34 3.55
N ALA A 66 6.18 0.32 4.68
CA ALA A 66 5.75 -0.48 5.82
C ALA A 66 5.35 0.39 6.98
N ASP A 67 4.30 -0.01 7.69
CA ASP A 67 3.89 0.63 8.94
C ASP A 67 3.70 2.13 8.71
N PHE A 68 2.82 2.49 7.78
CA PHE A 68 2.72 3.87 7.34
C PHE A 68 1.39 4.51 7.69
N SER A 69 1.40 5.84 7.81
CA SER A 69 0.20 6.65 7.75
C SER A 69 0.04 7.12 6.32
N VAL A 70 -1.12 7.67 5.99
CA VAL A 70 -1.35 8.17 4.64
C VAL A 70 -0.32 9.25 4.29
N GLU A 71 0.00 10.12 5.24
CA GLU A 71 0.99 11.15 4.99
C GLU A 71 2.36 10.58 4.69
N GLU A 72 2.74 9.57 5.44
CA GLU A 72 4.03 8.93 5.22
C GLU A 72 4.06 8.24 3.86
N PHE A 73 2.95 7.62 3.49
CA PHE A 73 2.86 6.98 2.18
C PHE A 73 3.02 8.02 1.07
N GLN A 74 2.38 9.16 1.21
CA GLN A 74 2.48 10.20 0.20
C GLN A 74 3.90 10.74 0.10
N ASP A 75 4.59 10.86 1.23
CA ASP A 75 5.97 11.30 1.21
C ASP A 75 6.86 10.32 0.47
N GLU A 76 6.69 9.03 0.74
CA GLU A 76 7.49 8.03 0.07
C GLU A 76 7.20 8.01 -1.43
N LEU A 77 5.92 8.12 -1.76
CA LEU A 77 5.52 8.07 -3.15
C LEU A 77 6.06 9.26 -3.94
N SER A 78 6.17 10.41 -3.29
CA SER A 78 6.64 11.60 -3.98
C SER A 78 8.09 11.47 -4.42
N GLN A 79 8.82 10.53 -3.87
CA GLN A 79 10.20 10.33 -4.25
C GLN A 79 10.35 9.39 -5.43
N VAL A 80 9.28 8.74 -5.85
CA VAL A 80 9.31 7.80 -6.97
C VAL A 80 8.19 8.12 -7.94
N PRO A 81 8.29 9.20 -8.69
CA PRO A 81 7.18 9.62 -9.56
C PRO A 81 6.77 8.59 -10.58
N GLU A 82 7.67 7.72 -11.01
CA GLU A 82 7.28 6.69 -11.93
C GLU A 82 6.29 5.73 -11.32
N VAL A 83 6.47 5.40 -10.04
CA VAL A 83 5.55 4.51 -9.36
C VAL A 83 4.21 5.23 -9.17
N ALA A 84 4.25 6.51 -8.82
CA ALA A 84 3.03 7.29 -8.68
C ALA A 84 2.21 7.27 -9.97
N GLN A 85 2.87 7.43 -11.09
CA GLN A 85 2.18 7.38 -12.36
C GLN A 85 1.60 6.02 -12.63
N GLN A 86 2.32 4.96 -12.34
CA GLN A 86 1.82 3.62 -12.58
C GLN A 86 0.62 3.31 -11.72
N LEU A 87 0.54 3.90 -10.53
CA LEU A 87 -0.58 3.66 -9.65
C LEU A 87 -1.77 4.57 -9.92
N GLY A 88 -1.58 5.58 -10.76
CA GLY A 88 -2.68 6.47 -11.10
C GLY A 88 -2.68 7.78 -10.37
N PHE A 89 -1.62 8.10 -9.61
CA PHE A 89 -1.55 9.37 -8.92
C PHE A 89 -0.87 10.44 -9.73
N GLY A 90 -0.08 10.07 -10.66
CA GLY A 90 0.93 10.96 -11.21
C GLY A 90 0.43 12.11 -12.02
N GLU A 91 -0.76 12.05 -12.59
CA GLU A 91 -1.18 13.11 -13.38
C GLU A 91 -1.92 14.11 -12.65
N SER A 92 -2.15 13.99 -11.40
CA SER A 92 -2.89 14.97 -10.69
C SER A 92 -2.01 16.01 -10.18
N GLU A 93 -2.18 17.22 -10.63
CA GLU A 93 -1.44 18.24 -10.14
C GLU A 93 -1.91 18.68 -8.86
N ASP A 94 -3.03 18.29 -8.45
CA ASP A 94 -3.52 18.69 -7.23
C ASP A 94 -3.06 17.86 -6.17
N TRP A 95 -2.30 16.85 -6.42
CA TRP A 95 -2.01 16.03 -5.41
C TRP A 95 -0.91 16.52 -4.53
N ASN A 96 -0.43 17.53 -4.72
CA ASN A 96 0.46 18.04 -3.78
C ASN A 96 -0.15 19.01 -2.86
#